data_573fbdaf3b8a16c33d5ec7f6ddc24e80
#
_entry.id   573fbdaf3b8a16c33d5ec7f6ddc24e80
#
_cell.length_a   1.000
_cell.length_b   1.000
_cell.length_c   1.000
_cell.angle_alpha   90.00
_cell.angle_beta   90.00
_cell.angle_gamma   90.00
#
_symmetry.space_group_name_H-M   'P 1'
#
loop_
_entity.id
_entity.type
_entity.pdbx_description
1 polymer ?
#
loop_
_entity_poly.entity_id
_entity_poly.type
_entity_poly.pdbx_seq_one_letter_code
_entity_poly.pdbx_strand_id
1 'polypeptide(L)'
;MLDILRERFASNSNRHGDVAWEEVEVALAQQPVALDSLTAMEETGGEPDVIGRDQITGEILICDCARESPAKRRSLCYDDEALRKRKRNPPRGSALAQAEQMGVSLLSEDEYRYLQTLGEFDLKSSSWIIAPSEIRSLGGALFCERRYGRTFVFHNGADSYYSTRGWRGILRLPA
;
A
#
# COMPACT_ATOMS: atom_id res chain seq x y z
N MET A 1 10.87 -15.34 1.54
CA MET A 1 10.05 -14.21 2.02
C MET A 1 10.06 -14.08 3.54
N LEU A 2 9.78 -15.15 4.29
CA LEU A 2 9.69 -15.08 5.75
C LEU A 2 10.96 -14.54 6.42
N ASP A 3 12.14 -15.01 6.01
CA ASP A 3 13.42 -14.52 6.56
C ASP A 3 13.63 -13.03 6.29
N ILE A 4 13.28 -12.56 5.09
CA ILE A 4 13.38 -11.14 4.72
C ILE A 4 12.46 -10.30 5.63
N LEU A 5 11.23 -10.74 5.84
CA LEU A 5 10.28 -10.05 6.72
C LEU A 5 10.80 -10.02 8.17
N ARG A 6 11.34 -11.13 8.65
CA ARG A 6 11.91 -11.25 10.01
C ARG A 6 13.09 -10.31 10.22
N GLU A 7 14.02 -10.24 9.26
CA GLU A 7 15.16 -9.33 9.32
C GLU A 7 14.71 -7.86 9.32
N ARG A 8 13.71 -7.54 8.50
CA ARG A 8 13.15 -6.18 8.41
C ARG A 8 12.41 -5.81 9.69
N PHE A 9 11.60 -6.73 10.23
CA PHE A 9 10.94 -6.58 11.53
C PHE A 9 11.97 -6.29 12.63
N ALA A 10 13.03 -7.09 12.74
CA ALA A 10 14.06 -6.88 13.75
C ALA A 10 14.82 -5.55 13.58
N SER A 11 14.98 -5.09 12.34
CA SER A 11 15.71 -3.86 12.02
C SER A 11 14.88 -2.58 12.26
N ASN A 12 13.56 -2.67 12.33
CA ASN A 12 12.64 -1.53 12.40
C ASN A 12 11.70 -1.61 13.61
N SER A 13 12.21 -1.96 14.78
CA SER A 13 11.43 -2.16 16.00
C SER A 13 10.55 -0.95 16.41
N ASN A 14 10.85 0.25 15.90
CA ASN A 14 10.04 1.45 16.09
C ASN A 14 8.70 1.43 15.35
N ARG A 15 8.49 0.49 14.41
CA ARG A 15 7.26 0.42 13.62
C ARG A 15 6.15 -0.42 14.25
N HIS A 16 6.49 -1.31 15.18
CA HIS A 16 5.59 -2.36 15.64
C HIS A 16 5.76 -2.70 17.15
N GLY A 17 5.91 -1.70 18.00
CA GLY A 17 6.17 -1.89 19.43
C GLY A 17 5.09 -2.67 20.20
N ASP A 18 3.93 -2.90 19.60
CA ASP A 18 2.78 -3.63 20.13
C ASP A 18 2.61 -5.06 19.55
N VAL A 19 3.57 -5.53 18.75
CA VAL A 19 3.52 -6.86 18.09
C VAL A 19 4.82 -7.61 18.36
N ALA A 20 4.71 -8.87 18.80
CA ALA A 20 5.84 -9.78 18.90
C ALA A 20 6.01 -10.58 17.60
N TRP A 21 7.24 -10.98 17.28
CA TRP A 21 7.50 -11.76 16.06
C TRP A 21 6.77 -13.12 16.06
N GLU A 22 6.66 -13.75 17.20
CA GLU A 22 5.96 -15.02 17.38
C GLU A 22 4.47 -14.93 17.00
N GLU A 23 3.84 -13.78 17.24
CA GLU A 23 2.46 -13.51 16.82
C GLU A 23 2.36 -13.42 15.29
N VAL A 24 3.34 -12.80 14.64
CA VAL A 24 3.41 -12.72 13.17
C VAL A 24 3.56 -14.11 12.56
N GLU A 25 4.43 -14.96 13.12
CA GLU A 25 4.63 -16.33 12.66
C GLU A 25 3.35 -17.16 12.78
N VAL A 26 2.65 -17.05 13.92
CA VAL A 26 1.37 -17.74 14.15
C VAL A 26 0.30 -17.27 13.16
N ALA A 27 0.16 -15.98 12.97
CA ALA A 27 -0.82 -15.40 12.05
C ALA A 27 -0.55 -15.80 10.58
N LEU A 28 0.71 -15.80 10.15
CA LEU A 28 1.11 -16.27 8.82
C LEU A 28 0.83 -17.77 8.64
N ALA A 29 1.02 -18.58 9.67
CA ALA A 29 0.70 -20.02 9.62
C ALA A 29 -0.82 -20.26 9.48
N GLN A 30 -1.65 -19.39 10.03
CA GLN A 30 -3.11 -19.45 9.88
C GLN A 30 -3.60 -18.97 8.51
N GLN A 31 -2.80 -18.16 7.80
CA GLN A 31 -3.14 -17.60 6.49
C GLN A 31 -1.99 -17.86 5.48
N PRO A 32 -1.79 -19.09 5.00
CA PRO A 32 -0.64 -19.43 4.14
C PRO A 32 -0.54 -18.60 2.86
N VAL A 33 -1.67 -18.19 2.28
CA VAL A 33 -1.71 -17.33 1.07
C VAL A 33 -1.10 -15.95 1.29
N ALA A 34 -0.97 -15.51 2.54
CA ALA A 34 -0.32 -14.24 2.88
C ALA A 34 1.15 -14.22 2.46
N LEU A 35 1.84 -15.33 2.47
CA LEU A 35 3.24 -15.42 2.02
C LEU A 35 3.38 -15.15 0.52
N ASP A 36 2.41 -15.56 -0.29
CA ASP A 36 2.38 -15.26 -1.73
C ASP A 36 2.16 -13.76 -1.95
N SER A 37 1.25 -13.15 -1.21
CA SER A 37 1.01 -11.71 -1.23
C SER A 37 2.26 -10.92 -0.82
N LEU A 38 2.91 -11.30 0.26
CA LEU A 38 4.16 -10.67 0.72
C LEU A 38 5.30 -10.84 -0.28
N THR A 39 5.37 -11.98 -0.95
CA THR A 39 6.35 -12.22 -2.01
C THR A 39 6.09 -11.28 -3.19
N ALA A 40 4.85 -11.14 -3.63
CA ALA A 40 4.48 -10.21 -4.70
C ALA A 40 4.75 -8.74 -4.31
N MET A 41 4.50 -8.37 -3.05
CA MET A 41 4.86 -7.04 -2.52
C MET A 41 6.38 -6.81 -2.62
N GLU A 42 7.20 -7.75 -2.19
CA GLU A 42 8.65 -7.67 -2.23
C GLU A 42 9.19 -7.61 -3.67
N GLU A 43 8.76 -8.52 -4.54
CA GLU A 43 9.19 -8.60 -5.95
C GLU A 43 8.87 -7.34 -6.76
N THR A 44 7.84 -6.62 -6.37
CA THR A 44 7.48 -5.34 -6.99
C THR A 44 8.20 -4.15 -6.37
N GLY A 45 8.97 -4.36 -5.31
CA GLY A 45 9.80 -3.34 -4.66
C GLY A 45 9.09 -2.60 -3.52
N GLY A 46 8.12 -3.24 -2.87
CA GLY A 46 7.35 -2.64 -1.78
C GLY A 46 8.06 -2.62 -0.43
N GLU A 47 8.97 -3.55 -0.21
CA GLU A 47 9.65 -3.73 1.09
C GLU A 47 8.65 -3.88 2.26
N PRO A 48 7.74 -4.90 2.21
CA PRO A 48 6.71 -5.07 3.23
C PRO A 48 7.33 -5.25 4.62
N ASP A 49 6.75 -4.58 5.61
CA ASP A 49 7.15 -4.66 7.01
C ASP A 49 5.92 -4.57 7.93
N VAL A 50 6.03 -5.13 9.12
CA VAL A 50 5.00 -5.00 10.16
C VAL A 50 4.98 -3.56 10.65
N ILE A 51 3.79 -2.96 10.68
CA ILE A 51 3.61 -1.57 11.11
C ILE A 51 2.76 -1.43 12.37
N GLY A 52 2.48 -2.54 13.05
CA GLY A 52 1.68 -2.57 14.28
C GLY A 52 0.38 -3.34 14.08
N ARG A 53 -0.63 -2.95 14.85
CA ARG A 53 -1.92 -3.64 14.95
C ARG A 53 -3.06 -2.66 14.73
N ASP A 54 -4.08 -3.12 14.01
CA ASP A 54 -5.35 -2.39 13.96
C ASP A 54 -6.00 -2.38 15.35
N GLN A 55 -6.26 -1.20 15.89
CA GLN A 55 -6.76 -1.03 17.25
C GLN A 55 -8.23 -1.44 17.43
N ILE A 56 -8.96 -1.63 16.34
CA ILE A 56 -10.38 -2.03 16.36
C ILE A 56 -10.51 -3.53 16.15
N THR A 57 -9.82 -4.08 15.15
CA THR A 57 -9.96 -5.50 14.77
C THR A 57 -8.93 -6.40 15.44
N GLY A 58 -7.83 -5.84 15.92
CA GLY A 58 -6.71 -6.60 16.48
C GLY A 58 -5.78 -7.22 15.40
N GLU A 59 -6.10 -7.08 14.13
CA GLU A 59 -5.31 -7.62 13.03
C GLU A 59 -3.91 -7.03 12.98
N ILE A 60 -2.91 -7.86 12.68
CA ILE A 60 -1.54 -7.40 12.45
C ILE A 60 -1.47 -6.78 11.06
N LEU A 61 -0.93 -5.57 10.97
CA LEU A 61 -0.80 -4.82 9.74
C LEU A 61 0.60 -4.96 9.15
N ILE A 62 0.70 -5.40 7.90
CA ILE A 62 1.93 -5.42 7.12
C ILE A 62 1.75 -4.49 5.92
N CYS A 63 2.63 -3.51 5.78
CA CYS A 63 2.52 -2.46 4.76
C CYS A 63 3.79 -2.35 3.93
N ASP A 64 3.66 -1.91 2.69
CA ASP A 64 4.81 -1.51 1.88
C ASP A 64 5.54 -0.32 2.51
N CYS A 65 6.75 -0.56 2.96
CA CYS A 65 7.61 0.41 3.63
C CYS A 65 8.81 0.87 2.79
N ALA A 66 8.80 0.62 1.48
CA ALA A 66 9.78 1.20 0.57
C ALA A 66 9.72 2.73 0.63
N ARG A 67 10.87 3.40 0.57
CA ARG A 67 10.96 4.86 0.70
C ARG A 67 10.06 5.61 -0.30
N GLU A 68 10.01 5.12 -1.53
CA GLU A 68 9.17 5.68 -2.59
C GLU A 68 8.13 4.64 -3.04
N SER A 69 7.04 5.09 -3.61
CA SER A 69 6.05 4.21 -4.23
C SER A 69 6.76 3.25 -5.21
N PRO A 70 6.53 1.93 -5.12
CA PRO A 70 7.28 0.94 -5.89
C PRO A 70 7.28 1.22 -7.39
N ALA A 71 8.45 1.23 -8.02
CA ALA A 71 8.60 1.62 -9.43
C ALA A 71 7.79 0.73 -10.38
N LYS A 72 7.69 -0.57 -10.10
CA LYS A 72 6.90 -1.53 -10.89
C LYS A 72 5.39 -1.34 -10.75
N ARG A 73 4.93 -0.50 -9.82
CA ARG A 73 3.53 -0.18 -9.57
C ARG A 73 3.13 1.23 -9.99
N ARG A 74 4.03 1.96 -10.68
CA ARG A 74 3.78 3.33 -11.17
C ARG A 74 3.17 3.32 -12.56
N SER A 75 2.72 4.49 -13.01
CA SER A 75 2.10 4.71 -14.32
C SER A 75 0.81 3.89 -14.52
N LEU A 76 0.04 3.72 -13.47
CA LEU A 76 -1.26 3.04 -13.44
C LEU A 76 -2.36 4.07 -13.16
N CYS A 77 -3.52 3.92 -13.80
CA CYS A 77 -4.72 4.63 -13.38
C CYS A 77 -5.30 3.99 -12.10
N TYR A 78 -6.37 4.57 -11.57
CA TYR A 78 -6.88 4.15 -10.27
C TYR A 78 -7.51 2.75 -10.31
N ASP A 79 -8.50 2.54 -11.18
CA ASP A 79 -9.25 1.27 -11.28
C ASP A 79 -9.58 0.88 -12.73
N ASP A 80 -10.09 -0.33 -12.91
CA ASP A 80 -10.40 -0.88 -14.23
C ASP A 80 -11.60 -0.19 -14.89
N GLU A 81 -12.51 0.40 -14.12
CA GLU A 81 -13.60 1.18 -14.70
C GLU A 81 -13.05 2.42 -15.42
N ALA A 82 -12.14 3.14 -14.77
CA ALA A 82 -11.46 4.29 -15.35
C ALA A 82 -10.58 3.87 -16.54
N LEU A 83 -9.89 2.74 -16.44
CA LEU A 83 -9.08 2.18 -17.52
C LEU A 83 -9.93 1.90 -18.77
N ARG A 84 -11.07 1.23 -18.63
CA ARG A 84 -11.98 0.92 -19.75
C ARG A 84 -12.60 2.16 -20.41
N LYS A 85 -12.86 3.21 -19.64
CA LYS A 85 -13.41 4.47 -20.14
C LYS A 85 -12.39 5.32 -20.89
N ARG A 86 -11.11 5.03 -20.73
CA ARG A 86 -10.04 5.83 -21.35
C ARG A 86 -9.92 5.55 -22.85
N LYS A 87 -10.07 6.62 -23.66
CA LYS A 87 -10.11 6.52 -25.13
C LYS A 87 -8.72 6.64 -25.80
N ARG A 88 -7.75 7.26 -25.11
CA ARG A 88 -6.42 7.54 -25.67
C ARG A 88 -5.33 7.22 -24.65
N ASN A 89 -4.21 6.67 -25.15
CA ASN A 89 -3.03 6.37 -24.36
C ASN A 89 -3.35 5.65 -23.04
N PRO A 90 -4.02 4.48 -23.06
CA PRO A 90 -4.35 3.78 -21.83
C PRO A 90 -3.05 3.35 -21.12
N PRO A 91 -2.98 3.43 -19.79
CA PRO A 91 -1.90 2.82 -19.05
C PRO A 91 -1.98 1.28 -19.16
N ARG A 92 -0.93 0.60 -18.73
CA ARG A 92 -0.86 -0.88 -18.78
C ARG A 92 -1.83 -1.59 -17.84
N GLY A 93 -2.48 -0.88 -16.91
CA GLY A 93 -3.39 -1.44 -15.92
C GLY A 93 -3.83 -0.39 -14.91
N SER A 94 -4.44 -0.86 -13.84
CA SER A 94 -4.94 -0.05 -12.75
C SER A 94 -4.36 -0.48 -11.38
N ALA A 95 -4.32 0.46 -10.45
CA ALA A 95 -3.78 0.22 -9.11
C ALA A 95 -4.63 -0.79 -8.32
N LEU A 96 -5.96 -0.64 -8.33
CA LEU A 96 -6.84 -1.57 -7.62
C LEU A 96 -6.78 -3.00 -8.16
N ALA A 97 -6.77 -3.17 -9.50
CA ALA A 97 -6.67 -4.51 -10.08
C ALA A 97 -5.33 -5.17 -9.77
N GLN A 98 -4.24 -4.41 -9.77
CA GLN A 98 -2.94 -4.95 -9.40
C GLN A 98 -2.88 -5.35 -7.92
N ALA A 99 -3.47 -4.55 -7.03
CA ALA A 99 -3.55 -4.87 -5.61
C ALA A 99 -4.39 -6.14 -5.35
N GLU A 100 -5.54 -6.26 -6.01
CA GLU A 100 -6.39 -7.43 -5.93
C GLU A 100 -5.65 -8.71 -6.39
N GLN A 101 -4.93 -8.64 -7.52
CA GLN A 101 -4.12 -9.75 -8.02
C GLN A 101 -3.02 -10.17 -7.03
N MET A 102 -2.52 -9.24 -6.26
CA MET A 102 -1.51 -9.49 -5.23
C MET A 102 -2.11 -9.92 -3.88
N GLY A 103 -3.44 -9.96 -3.75
CA GLY A 103 -4.13 -10.30 -2.51
C GLY A 103 -3.96 -9.26 -1.40
N VAL A 104 -3.79 -7.98 -1.75
CA VAL A 104 -3.63 -6.87 -0.81
C VAL A 104 -4.60 -5.74 -1.12
N SER A 105 -4.72 -4.78 -0.20
CA SER A 105 -5.52 -3.55 -0.41
C SER A 105 -4.60 -2.35 -0.60
N LEU A 106 -5.11 -1.29 -1.26
CA LEU A 106 -4.51 0.04 -1.14
C LEU A 106 -4.71 0.54 0.30
N LEU A 107 -3.86 1.45 0.73
CA LEU A 107 -4.05 2.14 2.02
C LEU A 107 -5.25 3.08 1.95
N SER A 108 -5.99 3.16 3.04
CA SER A 108 -6.89 4.28 3.30
C SER A 108 -6.09 5.57 3.59
N GLU A 109 -6.76 6.71 3.66
CA GLU A 109 -6.11 7.97 4.05
C GLU A 109 -5.52 7.87 5.46
N ASP A 110 -6.25 7.30 6.41
CA ASP A 110 -5.80 7.15 7.80
C ASP A 110 -4.59 6.23 7.91
N GLU A 111 -4.58 5.11 7.19
CA GLU A 111 -3.43 4.19 7.13
C GLU A 111 -2.21 4.84 6.48
N TYR A 112 -2.39 5.63 5.43
CA TYR A 112 -1.29 6.37 4.82
C TYR A 112 -0.72 7.42 5.78
N ARG A 113 -1.58 8.16 6.50
CA ARG A 113 -1.15 9.11 7.52
C ARG A 113 -0.43 8.42 8.68
N TYR A 114 -0.93 7.27 9.12
CA TYR A 114 -0.28 6.47 10.13
C TYR A 114 1.11 6.00 9.67
N LEU A 115 1.23 5.44 8.46
CA LEU A 115 2.52 5.07 7.88
C LEU A 115 3.53 6.24 7.93
N GLN A 116 3.10 7.45 7.63
CA GLN A 116 3.94 8.65 7.65
C GLN A 116 4.41 9.06 9.06
N THR A 117 3.82 8.52 10.12
CA THR A 117 4.33 8.69 11.51
C THR A 117 5.51 7.75 11.81
N LEU A 118 5.64 6.66 11.06
CA LEU A 118 6.66 5.64 11.25
C LEU A 118 7.94 5.90 10.44
N GLY A 119 7.91 6.88 9.56
CA GLY A 119 9.04 7.25 8.72
C GLY A 119 8.68 8.30 7.67
N GLU A 120 9.57 8.50 6.72
CA GLU A 120 9.38 9.43 5.60
C GLU A 120 9.20 8.66 4.28
N PHE A 121 8.01 8.72 3.71
CA PHE A 121 7.64 7.98 2.52
C PHE A 121 7.11 8.93 1.43
N ASP A 122 7.30 8.55 0.16
CA ASP A 122 6.84 9.31 -1.01
C ASP A 122 7.35 10.76 -1.05
N LEU A 123 8.65 10.95 -0.83
CA LEU A 123 9.30 12.25 -0.92
C LEU A 123 9.46 12.73 -2.37
N LYS A 124 9.52 11.80 -3.33
CA LYS A 124 9.67 12.07 -4.78
C LYS A 124 8.56 11.44 -5.61
N SER A 125 7.85 10.46 -5.05
CA SER A 125 6.71 9.79 -5.66
C SER A 125 5.40 10.20 -5.00
N SER A 126 4.30 9.63 -5.48
CA SER A 126 2.99 9.68 -4.85
C SER A 126 2.32 8.31 -4.93
N SER A 127 1.34 8.06 -4.06
CA SER A 127 0.63 6.79 -3.98
C SER A 127 -0.87 7.01 -4.04
N TRP A 128 -1.55 6.28 -4.94
CA TRP A 128 -3.00 6.13 -4.88
C TRP A 128 -3.39 5.54 -3.53
N ILE A 129 -4.47 6.06 -2.97
CA ILE A 129 -5.13 5.54 -1.76
C ILE A 129 -6.57 5.19 -2.07
N ILE A 130 -7.25 4.44 -1.18
CA ILE A 130 -8.67 4.13 -1.35
C ILE A 130 -9.46 5.44 -1.43
N ALA A 131 -10.18 5.61 -2.54
CA ALA A 131 -11.06 6.75 -2.76
C ALA A 131 -12.43 6.47 -2.13
N PRO A 132 -12.99 7.40 -1.34
CA PRO A 132 -14.37 7.33 -0.89
C PRO A 132 -15.36 7.21 -2.06
N SER A 133 -16.45 6.47 -1.87
CA SER A 133 -17.43 6.19 -2.92
C SER A 133 -18.05 7.45 -3.53
N GLU A 134 -18.26 8.47 -2.72
CA GLU A 134 -18.80 9.78 -3.15
C GLU A 134 -17.85 10.52 -4.10
N ILE A 135 -16.54 10.41 -3.90
CA ILE A 135 -15.54 10.98 -4.81
C ILE A 135 -15.43 10.12 -6.07
N ARG A 136 -15.38 8.79 -5.88
CA ARG A 136 -15.23 7.87 -7.02
C ARG A 136 -16.42 7.90 -7.96
N SER A 137 -17.65 8.03 -7.46
CA SER A 137 -18.86 8.14 -8.27
C SER A 137 -18.90 9.37 -9.18
N LEU A 138 -18.20 10.43 -8.78
CA LEU A 138 -18.01 11.65 -9.58
C LEU A 138 -16.80 11.56 -10.55
N GLY A 139 -16.16 10.39 -10.65
CA GLY A 139 -15.04 10.16 -11.56
C GLY A 139 -13.66 10.47 -10.97
N GLY A 140 -13.59 10.86 -9.70
CA GLY A 140 -12.36 11.20 -9.01
C GLY A 140 -11.69 10.00 -8.31
N ALA A 141 -10.44 10.18 -7.92
CA ALA A 141 -9.70 9.32 -7.02
C ALA A 141 -8.72 10.16 -6.19
N LEU A 142 -8.18 9.59 -5.11
CA LEU A 142 -7.28 10.27 -4.19
C LEU A 142 -5.89 9.67 -4.25
N PHE A 143 -4.88 10.52 -4.06
CA PHE A 143 -3.50 10.13 -3.88
C PHE A 143 -2.81 11.00 -2.84
N CYS A 144 -1.75 10.45 -2.25
CA CYS A 144 -0.99 11.11 -1.21
C CYS A 144 0.48 11.20 -1.57
N GLU A 145 1.15 12.20 -0.99
CA GLU A 145 2.60 12.37 -1.03
C GLU A 145 3.09 13.13 0.20
N ARG A 146 4.41 13.11 0.43
CA ARG A 146 5.04 13.91 1.47
C ARG A 146 5.97 14.95 0.82
N ARG A 147 5.75 16.21 1.13
CA ARG A 147 6.59 17.34 0.71
C ARG A 147 6.74 18.33 1.85
N TYR A 148 7.88 18.97 1.94
CA TYR A 148 8.14 20.00 2.96
C TYR A 148 7.85 19.54 4.39
N GLY A 149 8.14 18.26 4.70
CA GLY A 149 7.86 17.67 6.01
C GLY A 149 6.39 17.40 6.33
N ARG A 150 5.47 17.55 5.36
CA ARG A 150 4.02 17.37 5.55
C ARG A 150 3.44 16.35 4.57
N THR A 151 2.43 15.64 5.03
CA THR A 151 1.60 14.77 4.20
C THR A 151 0.50 15.57 3.55
N PHE A 152 0.37 15.42 2.23
CA PHE A 152 -0.69 16.02 1.43
C PHE A 152 -1.59 14.94 0.84
N VAL A 153 -2.89 15.20 0.83
CA VAL A 153 -3.89 14.42 0.13
C VAL A 153 -4.42 15.25 -1.03
N PHE A 154 -4.34 14.69 -2.22
CA PHE A 154 -4.77 15.33 -3.45
C PHE A 154 -5.80 14.48 -4.18
N HIS A 155 -6.44 15.07 -5.15
CA HIS A 155 -7.38 14.40 -6.03
C HIS A 155 -6.91 14.47 -7.49
N ASN A 156 -7.40 13.53 -8.28
CA ASN A 156 -7.29 13.58 -9.73
C ASN A 156 -8.44 12.75 -10.35
N GLY A 157 -8.66 12.88 -11.66
CA GLY A 157 -9.51 11.92 -12.35
C GLY A 157 -8.97 10.50 -12.16
N ALA A 158 -9.85 9.54 -11.92
CA ALA A 158 -9.46 8.14 -11.71
C ALA A 158 -8.74 7.54 -12.93
N ASP A 159 -8.93 8.10 -14.13
CA ASP A 159 -8.29 7.71 -15.38
C ASP A 159 -6.88 8.31 -15.57
N SER A 160 -6.45 9.24 -14.72
CA SER A 160 -5.12 9.85 -14.79
C SER A 160 -4.04 8.87 -14.35
N TYR A 161 -2.84 9.04 -14.90
CA TYR A 161 -1.65 8.30 -14.47
C TYR A 161 -0.39 9.12 -14.70
N TYR A 162 0.62 8.91 -13.85
CA TYR A 162 1.89 9.63 -13.90
C TYR A 162 3.05 8.68 -13.61
N SER A 163 4.21 8.94 -14.17
CA SER A 163 5.42 8.12 -14.00
C SER A 163 5.93 8.06 -12.56
N THR A 164 5.56 9.02 -11.73
CA THR A 164 5.92 9.08 -10.30
C THR A 164 4.81 8.65 -9.37
N ARG A 165 3.62 8.32 -9.90
CA ARG A 165 2.48 7.86 -9.10
C ARG A 165 2.31 6.36 -9.21
N GLY A 166 2.39 5.69 -8.06
CA GLY A 166 2.09 4.28 -7.90
C GLY A 166 1.05 4.06 -6.81
N TRP A 167 1.26 3.03 -6.02
CA TRP A 167 0.43 2.69 -4.87
C TRP A 167 1.22 1.84 -3.89
N ARG A 168 0.76 1.81 -2.62
CA ARG A 168 1.29 0.97 -1.55
C ARG A 168 0.23 -0.02 -1.12
N GLY A 169 0.64 -1.26 -0.89
CA GLY A 169 -0.22 -2.32 -0.39
C GLY A 169 -0.20 -2.41 1.12
N ILE A 170 -1.32 -2.85 1.67
CA ILE A 170 -1.45 -3.28 3.05
C ILE A 170 -2.09 -4.66 3.10
N LEU A 171 -1.49 -5.54 3.89
CA LEU A 171 -1.98 -6.88 4.19
C LEU A 171 -2.38 -6.95 5.66
N ARG A 172 -3.49 -7.60 5.96
CA ARG A 172 -3.97 -7.81 7.32
C ARG A 172 -3.89 -9.28 7.64
N LEU A 173 -3.24 -9.60 8.74
CA LEU A 173 -3.19 -10.95 9.28
C LEU A 173 -4.15 -11.06 10.46
N PRO A 174 -4.77 -12.24 10.68
CA PRO A 174 -5.67 -12.46 11.81
C PRO A 174 -4.98 -12.19 13.15
N ALA A 175 -5.79 -11.77 14.13
CA ALA A 175 -5.34 -11.54 15.51
C ALA A 175 -5.05 -12.87 16.23
#